data_4ed38435935e6e98e054ba71bfaed399
#
_entry.id   4ed38435935e6e98e054ba71bfaed399
#
_cell.length_a   1.000
_cell.length_b   1.000
_cell.length_c   1.000
_cell.angle_alpha   90.00
_cell.angle_beta   90.00
_cell.angle_gamma   90.00
#
_symmetry.space_group_name_H-M   'P 1'
#
loop_
_entity.id
_entity.type
_entity.pdbx_description
1 polymer ?
#
loop_
_entity_poly.entity_id
_entity_poly.type
_entity_poly.pdbx_seq_one_letter_code
_entity_poly.pdbx_strand_id
1 'polypeptide(L)'
;MKTLLRMGVVLLALGLATLLLVAVLDLPMPAVQLSASVAANLAQSGVEHPVTAVLLNFRGYDTLLEIAVLLLALLGMLAVAGPQTAPHVRTDPVPHVRPDPVLQTLARLAAPLMILAAGYLLWAGAHRPGGAFQAGAVLAAAAVLLNLAGLLSAWSTPGRLLRFGLAGGFLLFLAVAAGLLFEAELLRYPPEHAGGLILLIEAGLTVSIGLILAGLFLLFGARHAAAEEET
;
A
#
# COMPACT_ATOMS: atom_id res chain seq x y z
N MET A 1 27.23 -0.03 27.15
CA MET A 1 27.20 -0.24 25.70
C MET A 1 25.86 0.09 25.08
N LYS A 2 24.71 -0.44 25.54
CA LYS A 2 23.37 -0.15 25.01
C LYS A 2 22.97 1.35 25.06
N THR A 3 23.34 2.09 26.11
CA THR A 3 23.06 3.51 26.29
C THR A 3 23.83 4.39 25.29
N LEU A 4 25.12 4.10 25.09
CA LEU A 4 25.95 4.80 24.09
C LEU A 4 25.44 4.58 22.67
N LEU A 5 25.02 3.35 22.34
CA LEU A 5 24.42 3.04 21.04
C LEU A 5 23.10 3.82 20.84
N ARG A 6 22.24 3.86 21.87
CA ARG A 6 20.98 4.65 21.80
C ARG A 6 21.25 6.13 21.63
N MET A 7 22.21 6.69 22.36
CA MET A 7 22.62 8.09 22.18
C MET A 7 23.13 8.36 20.76
N GLY A 8 23.96 7.47 20.21
CA GLY A 8 24.43 7.56 18.83
C GLY A 8 23.29 7.57 17.80
N VAL A 9 22.30 6.68 17.95
CA VAL A 9 21.13 6.63 17.08
C VAL A 9 20.29 7.91 17.19
N VAL A 10 20.06 8.42 18.41
CA VAL A 10 19.31 9.67 18.62
C VAL A 10 20.04 10.85 18.00
N LEU A 11 21.36 10.97 18.18
CA LEU A 11 22.13 12.05 17.57
C LEU A 11 22.12 12.00 16.04
N LEU A 12 22.21 10.79 15.47
CA LEU A 12 22.13 10.59 14.02
C LEU A 12 20.75 10.94 13.48
N ALA A 13 19.68 10.56 14.17
CA ALA A 13 18.30 10.91 13.80
C ALA A 13 18.06 12.42 13.88
N LEU A 14 18.55 13.08 14.94
CA LEU A 14 18.47 14.54 15.07
C LEU A 14 19.28 15.25 13.99
N GLY A 15 20.48 14.76 13.67
CA GLY A 15 21.31 15.29 12.60
C GLY A 15 20.60 15.19 11.25
N LEU A 16 20.02 14.04 10.93
CA LEU A 16 19.24 13.83 9.71
C LEU A 16 18.00 14.75 9.66
N ALA A 17 17.25 14.83 10.77
CA ALA A 17 16.08 15.70 10.86
C ALA A 17 16.44 17.17 10.66
N THR A 18 17.54 17.63 11.25
CA THR A 18 18.04 19.00 11.08
C THR A 18 18.44 19.26 9.63
N LEU A 19 19.17 18.32 9.01
CA LEU A 19 19.59 18.42 7.62
C LEU A 19 18.39 18.51 6.66
N LEU A 20 17.38 17.68 6.87
CA LEU A 20 16.14 17.70 6.10
C LEU A 20 15.35 19.00 6.31
N LEU A 21 15.29 19.48 7.54
CA LEU A 21 14.62 20.75 7.86
C LEU A 21 15.33 21.92 7.14
N VAL A 22 16.66 22.01 7.22
CA VAL A 22 17.42 23.04 6.52
C VAL A 22 17.20 22.94 5.00
N ALA A 23 17.27 21.72 4.42
CA ALA A 23 17.03 21.52 3.01
C ALA A 23 15.63 21.98 2.56
N VAL A 24 14.60 21.74 3.37
CA VAL A 24 13.22 22.19 3.08
C VAL A 24 13.08 23.72 3.20
N LEU A 25 13.71 24.33 4.22
CA LEU A 25 13.65 25.77 4.42
C LEU A 25 14.45 26.56 3.37
N ASP A 26 15.47 25.95 2.80
CA ASP A 26 16.34 26.55 1.76
C ASP A 26 15.87 26.23 0.33
N LEU A 27 14.67 25.63 0.18
CA LEU A 27 14.08 25.33 -1.12
C LEU A 27 13.86 26.64 -1.91
N PRO A 28 14.44 26.76 -3.13
CA PRO A 28 14.22 27.92 -3.96
C PRO A 28 12.77 28.01 -4.41
N MET A 29 12.29 29.25 -4.66
CA MET A 29 10.97 29.44 -5.25
C MET A 29 10.87 28.66 -6.58
N PRO A 30 9.78 27.88 -6.80
CA PRO A 30 9.64 27.06 -7.99
C PRO A 30 9.62 27.95 -9.25
N ALA A 31 10.54 27.67 -10.17
CA ALA A 31 10.62 28.37 -11.45
C ALA A 31 9.40 28.11 -12.35
N VAL A 32 8.69 27.01 -12.11
CA VAL A 32 7.51 26.57 -12.87
C VAL A 32 6.32 26.37 -11.90
N GLN A 33 5.19 26.99 -12.22
CA GLN A 33 3.95 26.76 -11.48
C GLN A 33 3.27 25.49 -11.98
N LEU A 34 3.63 24.33 -11.42
CA LEU A 34 3.10 23.02 -11.81
C LEU A 34 1.57 22.94 -11.68
N SER A 35 0.98 23.58 -10.68
CA SER A 35 -0.47 23.63 -10.50
C SER A 35 -1.20 24.26 -11.68
N ALA A 36 -0.67 25.35 -12.26
CA ALA A 36 -1.23 25.99 -13.45
C ALA A 36 -1.10 25.09 -14.68
N SER A 37 0.03 24.39 -14.83
CA SER A 37 0.24 23.43 -15.93
C SER A 37 -0.70 22.24 -15.83
N VAL A 38 -0.95 21.71 -14.62
CA VAL A 38 -1.92 20.64 -14.38
C VAL A 38 -3.32 21.10 -14.74
N ALA A 39 -3.75 22.29 -14.28
CA ALA A 39 -5.08 22.83 -14.57
C ALA A 39 -5.31 23.04 -16.07
N ALA A 40 -4.31 23.51 -16.80
CA ALA A 40 -4.39 23.73 -18.24
C ALA A 40 -4.53 22.43 -19.07
N ASN A 41 -4.01 21.29 -18.56
CA ASN A 41 -4.02 20.01 -19.26
C ASN A 41 -5.01 18.99 -18.67
N LEU A 42 -5.74 19.36 -17.63
CA LEU A 42 -6.64 18.44 -16.90
C LEU A 42 -7.70 17.80 -17.80
N ALA A 43 -8.27 18.56 -18.73
CA ALA A 43 -9.29 18.08 -19.66
C ALA A 43 -8.80 16.93 -20.56
N GLN A 44 -7.49 16.81 -20.79
CA GLN A 44 -6.88 15.76 -21.62
C GLN A 44 -6.47 14.52 -20.79
N SER A 45 -6.54 14.58 -19.46
CA SER A 45 -6.10 13.50 -18.58
C SER A 45 -7.07 12.33 -18.47
N GLY A 46 -8.34 12.52 -18.90
CA GLY A 46 -9.39 11.51 -18.79
C GLY A 46 -10.00 11.35 -17.40
N VAL A 47 -9.59 12.20 -16.42
CA VAL A 47 -10.13 12.28 -15.06
C VAL A 47 -10.36 13.74 -14.68
N GLU A 48 -11.26 13.99 -13.74
CA GLU A 48 -11.60 15.34 -13.29
C GLU A 48 -10.78 15.80 -12.09
N HIS A 49 -10.29 14.84 -11.30
CA HIS A 49 -9.53 15.15 -10.09
C HIS A 49 -8.05 15.38 -10.42
N PRO A 50 -7.48 16.57 -10.10
CA PRO A 50 -6.12 16.92 -10.51
C PRO A 50 -5.03 16.05 -9.89
N VAL A 51 -5.24 15.53 -8.67
CA VAL A 51 -4.27 14.62 -8.03
C VAL A 51 -4.22 13.30 -8.78
N THR A 52 -5.35 12.71 -9.14
CA THR A 52 -5.41 11.48 -9.94
C THR A 52 -4.79 11.68 -11.33
N ALA A 53 -5.04 12.84 -11.96
CA ALA A 53 -4.40 13.19 -13.22
C ALA A 53 -2.86 13.22 -13.10
N VAL A 54 -2.35 13.81 -12.03
CA VAL A 54 -0.89 13.85 -11.79
C VAL A 54 -0.35 12.44 -11.56
N LEU A 55 -0.96 11.67 -10.65
CA LEU A 55 -0.43 10.38 -10.21
C LEU A 55 -0.50 9.29 -11.29
N LEU A 56 -1.52 9.31 -12.16
CA LEU A 56 -1.75 8.21 -13.09
C LEU A 56 -1.62 8.59 -14.56
N ASN A 57 -1.65 9.88 -14.90
CA ASN A 57 -1.46 10.34 -16.26
C ASN A 57 -0.13 11.10 -16.41
N PHE A 58 -0.01 12.30 -15.82
CA PHE A 58 1.16 13.17 -16.07
C PHE A 58 2.46 12.63 -15.48
N ARG A 59 2.39 11.90 -14.35
CA ARG A 59 3.52 11.32 -13.63
C ARG A 59 3.28 9.85 -13.24
N GLY A 60 2.62 9.09 -14.10
CA GLY A 60 2.28 7.69 -13.86
C GLY A 60 3.47 6.80 -13.51
N TYR A 61 4.68 7.15 -13.92
CA TYR A 61 5.91 6.47 -13.50
C TYR A 61 6.14 6.47 -11.99
N ASP A 62 5.84 7.59 -11.32
CA ASP A 62 6.05 7.71 -9.89
C ASP A 62 5.18 6.69 -9.16
N THR A 63 3.90 6.62 -9.53
CA THR A 63 2.96 5.64 -8.95
C THR A 63 3.36 4.19 -9.27
N LEU A 64 3.83 3.92 -10.49
CA LEU A 64 4.35 2.59 -10.83
C LEU A 64 5.52 2.19 -9.91
N LEU A 65 6.45 3.11 -9.65
CA LEU A 65 7.59 2.90 -8.77
C LEU A 65 7.18 2.78 -7.29
N GLU A 66 6.20 3.56 -6.83
CA GLU A 66 5.64 3.45 -5.48
C GLU A 66 5.10 2.06 -5.20
N ILE A 67 4.32 1.50 -6.14
CA ILE A 67 3.81 0.13 -6.01
C ILE A 67 4.93 -0.91 -6.06
N ALA A 68 5.93 -0.71 -6.92
CA ALA A 68 7.09 -1.59 -6.97
C ALA A 68 7.84 -1.61 -5.62
N VAL A 69 8.04 -0.46 -4.99
CA VAL A 69 8.71 -0.35 -3.68
C VAL A 69 7.88 -1.00 -2.58
N LEU A 70 6.55 -0.82 -2.55
CA LEU A 70 5.68 -1.49 -1.59
C LEU A 70 5.75 -3.01 -1.73
N LEU A 71 5.71 -3.51 -2.96
CA LEU A 71 5.84 -4.94 -3.24
C LEU A 71 7.21 -5.47 -2.82
N LEU A 72 8.29 -4.75 -3.13
CA LEU A 72 9.65 -5.09 -2.71
C LEU A 72 9.80 -5.11 -1.18
N ALA A 73 9.18 -4.17 -0.47
CA ALA A 73 9.18 -4.15 0.98
C ALA A 73 8.55 -5.42 1.56
N LEU A 74 7.40 -5.83 1.04
CA LEU A 74 6.76 -7.08 1.45
C LEU A 74 7.62 -8.31 1.11
N LEU A 75 8.18 -8.38 -0.11
CA LEU A 75 9.06 -9.48 -0.52
C LEU A 75 10.32 -9.55 0.35
N GLY A 76 10.91 -8.39 0.68
CA GLY A 76 12.04 -8.30 1.61
C GLY A 76 11.68 -8.83 2.99
N MET A 77 10.52 -8.48 3.53
CA MET A 77 10.04 -9.01 4.80
C MET A 77 9.81 -10.52 4.75
N LEU A 78 9.23 -11.04 3.68
CA LEU A 78 9.03 -12.47 3.48
C LEU A 78 10.36 -13.22 3.35
N ALA A 79 11.34 -12.65 2.65
CA ALA A 79 12.67 -13.24 2.48
C ALA A 79 13.45 -13.31 3.81
N VAL A 80 13.36 -12.25 4.61
CA VAL A 80 14.01 -12.22 5.95
C VAL A 80 13.27 -13.09 6.96
N ALA A 81 11.94 -13.27 6.80
CA ALA A 81 11.17 -14.20 7.63
C ALA A 81 11.62 -15.65 7.45
N GLY A 82 12.26 -16.00 6.32
CA GLY A 82 12.71 -17.33 5.98
C GLY A 82 11.55 -18.31 5.76
N PRO A 83 11.81 -19.50 5.21
CA PRO A 83 10.89 -20.61 5.39
C PRO A 83 10.87 -20.87 6.90
N GLN A 84 9.74 -20.64 7.52
CA GLN A 84 9.52 -21.14 8.88
C GLN A 84 9.62 -22.67 8.76
N THR A 85 10.83 -23.20 8.90
CA THR A 85 10.99 -24.52 9.46
C THR A 85 10.26 -24.38 10.78
N ALA A 86 9.04 -24.90 10.81
CA ALA A 86 8.30 -24.99 12.05
C ALA A 86 9.30 -25.58 13.04
N PRO A 87 9.78 -24.88 14.07
CA PRO A 87 10.31 -25.58 15.19
C PRO A 87 9.16 -26.55 15.50
N HIS A 88 9.47 -27.78 15.77
CA HIS A 88 8.57 -28.63 16.54
C HIS A 88 8.43 -27.97 17.94
N VAL A 89 7.93 -26.76 17.97
CA VAL A 89 7.31 -26.20 19.14
C VAL A 89 6.14 -27.14 19.33
N ARG A 90 6.31 -28.07 20.27
CA ARG A 90 5.17 -28.66 20.95
C ARG A 90 4.24 -27.48 21.17
N THR A 91 3.20 -27.43 20.38
CA THR A 91 2.06 -26.58 20.64
C THR A 91 1.39 -27.17 21.89
N ASP A 92 1.99 -26.93 23.04
CA ASP A 92 1.14 -26.77 24.21
C ASP A 92 0.16 -25.69 23.77
N PRO A 93 -1.14 -25.95 23.80
CA PRO A 93 -2.10 -25.00 23.29
C PRO A 93 -1.86 -23.71 24.04
N VAL A 94 -1.23 -22.72 23.35
CA VAL A 94 -1.24 -21.32 23.81
C VAL A 94 -2.67 -21.07 24.23
N PRO A 95 -2.92 -20.69 25.51
CA PRO A 95 -4.28 -20.49 25.96
C PRO A 95 -4.92 -19.60 24.92
N HIS A 96 -5.82 -20.19 24.12
CA HIS A 96 -6.56 -19.47 23.09
C HIS A 96 -7.27 -18.35 23.85
N VAL A 97 -6.68 -17.16 23.82
CA VAL A 97 -7.42 -15.96 24.21
C VAL A 97 -8.64 -16.02 23.33
N ARG A 98 -9.76 -16.45 23.91
CA ARG A 98 -11.00 -16.58 23.14
C ARG A 98 -11.23 -15.23 22.54
N PRO A 99 -11.32 -15.13 21.20
CA PRO A 99 -11.49 -13.82 20.56
C PRO A 99 -12.69 -13.15 21.23
N ASP A 100 -12.51 -11.90 21.64
CA ASP A 100 -13.58 -11.16 22.33
C ASP A 100 -14.85 -11.16 21.46
N PRO A 101 -15.99 -11.68 21.95
CA PRO A 101 -17.22 -11.72 21.18
C PRO A 101 -17.68 -10.33 20.71
N VAL A 102 -17.38 -9.30 21.50
CA VAL A 102 -17.69 -7.90 21.15
C VAL A 102 -16.86 -7.48 19.94
N LEU A 103 -15.55 -7.75 19.95
CA LEU A 103 -14.66 -7.45 18.82
C LEU A 103 -15.07 -8.23 17.56
N GLN A 104 -15.46 -9.51 17.70
CA GLN A 104 -15.95 -10.30 16.57
C GLN A 104 -17.23 -9.72 15.96
N THR A 105 -18.17 -9.32 16.80
CA THR A 105 -19.42 -8.73 16.32
C THR A 105 -19.17 -7.41 15.63
N LEU A 106 -18.31 -6.56 16.21
CA LEU A 106 -17.90 -5.31 15.61
C LEU A 106 -17.22 -5.53 14.26
N ALA A 107 -16.28 -6.46 14.18
CA ALA A 107 -15.55 -6.76 12.94
C ALA A 107 -16.49 -7.29 11.83
N ARG A 108 -17.47 -8.15 12.18
CA ARG A 108 -18.46 -8.65 11.20
C ARG A 108 -19.37 -7.55 10.65
N LEU A 109 -19.66 -6.51 11.44
CA LEU A 109 -20.47 -5.39 11.00
C LEU A 109 -19.63 -4.34 10.26
N ALA A 110 -18.43 -4.04 10.76
CA ALA A 110 -17.56 -3.00 10.20
C ALA A 110 -16.92 -3.43 8.87
N ALA A 111 -16.45 -4.67 8.74
CA ALA A 111 -15.72 -5.10 7.55
C ALA A 111 -16.51 -4.94 6.24
N PRO A 112 -17.79 -5.31 6.13
CA PRO A 112 -18.59 -5.06 4.92
C PRO A 112 -18.73 -3.56 4.61
N LEU A 113 -18.88 -2.72 5.63
CA LEU A 113 -18.97 -1.26 5.46
C LEU A 113 -17.64 -0.68 4.98
N MET A 114 -16.51 -1.20 5.50
CA MET A 114 -15.17 -0.81 5.04
C MET A 114 -14.94 -1.23 3.58
N ILE A 115 -15.39 -2.41 3.17
CA ILE A 115 -15.31 -2.85 1.77
C ILE A 115 -16.15 -1.94 0.86
N LEU A 116 -17.36 -1.58 1.29
CA LEU A 116 -18.19 -0.61 0.57
C LEU A 116 -17.53 0.76 0.48
N ALA A 117 -16.96 1.25 1.57
CA ALA A 117 -16.23 2.51 1.62
C ALA A 117 -15.00 2.48 0.69
N ALA A 118 -14.26 1.36 0.65
CA ALA A 118 -13.15 1.18 -0.27
C ALA A 118 -13.60 1.23 -1.74
N GLY A 119 -14.69 0.55 -2.08
CA GLY A 119 -15.29 0.62 -3.41
C GLY A 119 -15.71 2.04 -3.80
N TYR A 120 -16.32 2.76 -2.86
CA TYR A 120 -16.67 4.17 -3.07
C TYR A 120 -15.42 5.05 -3.27
N LEU A 121 -14.39 4.90 -2.44
CA LEU A 121 -13.15 5.66 -2.55
C LEU A 121 -12.42 5.40 -3.87
N LEU A 122 -12.42 4.15 -4.34
CA LEU A 122 -11.89 3.79 -5.64
C LEU A 122 -12.63 4.54 -6.76
N TRP A 123 -13.97 4.45 -6.77
CA TRP A 123 -14.78 5.13 -7.78
C TRP A 123 -14.67 6.66 -7.69
N ALA A 124 -14.61 7.20 -6.47
CA ALA A 124 -14.52 8.64 -6.25
C ALA A 124 -13.19 9.23 -6.76
N GLY A 125 -12.11 8.43 -6.84
CA GLY A 125 -10.78 8.89 -7.23
C GLY A 125 -10.71 9.62 -8.57
N ALA A 126 -11.57 9.30 -9.52
CA ALA A 126 -11.65 10.01 -10.80
C ALA A 126 -12.18 11.45 -10.68
N HIS A 127 -13.01 11.76 -9.68
CA HIS A 127 -13.76 13.03 -9.56
C HIS A 127 -13.43 13.80 -8.28
N ARG A 128 -12.98 13.13 -7.23
CA ARG A 128 -12.81 13.65 -5.86
C ARG A 128 -11.58 13.02 -5.20
N PRO A 129 -11.17 13.50 -4.01
CA PRO A 129 -10.14 12.83 -3.22
C PRO A 129 -10.53 11.37 -2.93
N GLY A 130 -9.68 10.44 -3.38
CA GLY A 130 -9.92 9.00 -3.33
C GLY A 130 -8.84 8.26 -4.12
N GLY A 131 -9.20 7.10 -4.70
CA GLY A 131 -8.37 6.30 -5.57
C GLY A 131 -7.77 5.08 -4.89
N ALA A 132 -6.86 4.41 -5.57
CA ALA A 132 -6.35 3.08 -5.23
C ALA A 132 -5.68 3.00 -3.85
N PHE A 133 -4.89 4.00 -3.46
CA PHE A 133 -4.17 3.99 -2.17
C PHE A 133 -5.14 4.08 -0.98
N GLN A 134 -6.08 5.01 -1.02
CA GLN A 134 -7.07 5.19 0.04
C GLN A 134 -7.98 3.97 0.15
N ALA A 135 -8.47 3.48 -0.98
CA ALA A 135 -9.28 2.28 -1.05
C ALA A 135 -8.50 1.04 -0.54
N GLY A 136 -7.26 0.87 -0.99
CA GLY A 136 -6.38 -0.21 -0.55
C GLY A 136 -6.06 -0.16 0.95
N ALA A 137 -5.81 1.03 1.50
CA ALA A 137 -5.58 1.21 2.94
C ALA A 137 -6.80 0.80 3.78
N VAL A 138 -8.02 1.15 3.32
CA VAL A 138 -9.26 0.74 3.99
C VAL A 138 -9.47 -0.76 3.90
N LEU A 139 -9.17 -1.40 2.76
CA LEU A 139 -9.21 -2.87 2.64
C LEU A 139 -8.18 -3.55 3.55
N ALA A 140 -6.98 -3.00 3.64
CA ALA A 140 -5.96 -3.50 4.56
C ALA A 140 -6.42 -3.41 6.01
N ALA A 141 -6.98 -2.28 6.41
CA ALA A 141 -7.54 -2.09 7.76
C ALA A 141 -8.67 -3.09 8.06
N ALA A 142 -9.55 -3.37 7.09
CA ALA A 142 -10.58 -4.39 7.24
C ALA A 142 -9.98 -5.79 7.43
N ALA A 143 -8.95 -6.15 6.66
CA ALA A 143 -8.27 -7.44 6.81
C ALA A 143 -7.57 -7.57 8.17
N VAL A 144 -6.91 -6.51 8.65
CA VAL A 144 -6.28 -6.45 9.97
C VAL A 144 -7.33 -6.59 11.08
N LEU A 145 -8.44 -5.86 10.99
CA LEU A 145 -9.54 -5.95 11.95
C LEU A 145 -10.10 -7.37 12.04
N LEU A 146 -10.34 -8.02 10.90
CA LEU A 146 -10.82 -9.40 10.84
C LEU A 146 -9.79 -10.38 11.42
N ASN A 147 -8.50 -10.14 11.20
CA ASN A 147 -7.44 -10.96 11.79
C ASN A 147 -7.40 -10.79 13.33
N LEU A 148 -7.41 -9.56 13.85
CA LEU A 148 -7.43 -9.29 15.28
C LEU A 148 -8.69 -9.87 15.98
N ALA A 149 -9.81 -9.92 15.28
CA ALA A 149 -11.03 -10.56 15.75
C ALA A 149 -11.00 -12.11 15.65
N GLY A 150 -9.92 -12.70 15.14
CA GLY A 150 -9.79 -14.15 14.93
C GLY A 150 -10.73 -14.70 13.85
N LEU A 151 -11.27 -13.84 12.97
CA LEU A 151 -12.14 -14.20 11.85
C LEU A 151 -11.37 -14.43 10.54
N LEU A 152 -10.14 -13.95 10.46
CA LEU A 152 -9.23 -14.16 9.35
C LEU A 152 -7.90 -14.66 9.88
N SER A 153 -7.42 -15.80 9.36
CA SER A 153 -6.10 -16.32 9.72
C SER A 153 -4.98 -15.52 9.05
N ALA A 154 -3.93 -15.23 9.81
CA ALA A 154 -2.69 -14.69 9.24
C ALA A 154 -2.08 -15.72 8.28
N TRP A 155 -1.51 -15.23 7.17
CA TRP A 155 -0.81 -16.08 6.21
C TRP A 155 0.70 -15.90 6.39
N SER A 156 1.38 -16.97 6.74
CA SER A 156 2.84 -17.02 6.86
C SER A 156 3.53 -17.24 5.51
N THR A 157 2.90 -18.01 4.64
CA THR A 157 3.39 -18.29 3.29
C THR A 157 2.28 -18.03 2.28
N PRO A 158 2.46 -17.06 1.37
CA PRO A 158 1.42 -16.74 0.39
C PRO A 158 1.21 -17.89 -0.58
N GLY A 159 -0.02 -18.41 -0.65
CA GLY A 159 -0.47 -19.36 -1.66
C GLY A 159 -0.49 -18.73 -3.06
N ARG A 160 -0.71 -19.54 -4.10
CA ARG A 160 -0.68 -19.04 -5.50
C ARG A 160 -1.65 -17.88 -5.73
N LEU A 161 -2.89 -18.01 -5.28
CA LEU A 161 -3.91 -16.97 -5.44
C LEU A 161 -3.51 -15.65 -4.77
N LEU A 162 -2.93 -15.73 -3.56
CA LEU A 162 -2.47 -14.56 -2.83
C LEU A 162 -1.27 -13.90 -3.54
N ARG A 163 -0.35 -14.69 -4.10
CA ARG A 163 0.76 -14.16 -4.91
C ARG A 163 0.26 -13.40 -6.14
N PHE A 164 -0.75 -13.94 -6.83
CA PHE A 164 -1.40 -13.23 -7.94
C PHE A 164 -2.07 -11.93 -7.47
N GLY A 165 -2.74 -11.93 -6.33
CA GLY A 165 -3.34 -10.72 -5.77
C GLY A 165 -2.28 -9.67 -5.41
N LEU A 166 -1.18 -10.07 -4.79
CA LEU A 166 -0.08 -9.19 -4.39
C LEU A 166 0.61 -8.52 -5.59
N ALA A 167 0.93 -9.29 -6.62
CA ALA A 167 1.63 -8.79 -7.80
C ALA A 167 0.68 -8.29 -8.90
N GLY A 168 -0.59 -8.66 -8.85
CA GLY A 168 -1.55 -8.47 -9.93
C GLY A 168 -1.77 -7.01 -10.29
N GLY A 169 -1.88 -6.13 -9.30
CA GLY A 169 -2.03 -4.69 -9.55
C GLY A 169 -0.81 -4.09 -10.26
N PHE A 170 0.39 -4.43 -9.80
CA PHE A 170 1.63 -4.00 -10.44
C PHE A 170 1.76 -4.55 -11.87
N LEU A 171 1.50 -5.85 -12.06
CA LEU A 171 1.56 -6.47 -13.39
C LEU A 171 0.50 -5.91 -14.34
N LEU A 172 -0.70 -5.61 -13.85
CA LEU A 172 -1.75 -4.97 -14.64
C LEU A 172 -1.33 -3.57 -15.08
N PHE A 173 -0.79 -2.77 -14.16
CA PHE A 173 -0.27 -1.45 -14.50
C PHE A 173 0.85 -1.55 -15.55
N LEU A 174 1.79 -2.45 -15.36
CA LEU A 174 2.88 -2.68 -16.30
C LEU A 174 2.36 -3.17 -17.67
N ALA A 175 1.35 -4.02 -17.70
CA ALA A 175 0.74 -4.51 -18.93
C ALA A 175 0.05 -3.37 -19.71
N VAL A 176 -0.69 -2.50 -19.02
CA VAL A 176 -1.30 -1.30 -19.64
C VAL A 176 -0.20 -0.36 -20.15
N ALA A 177 0.82 -0.08 -19.35
CA ALA A 177 1.94 0.75 -19.75
C ALA A 177 2.67 0.21 -20.98
N ALA A 178 2.94 -1.09 -21.01
CA ALA A 178 3.56 -1.77 -22.16
C ALA A 178 2.65 -1.78 -23.40
N GLY A 179 1.34 -1.96 -23.21
CA GLY A 179 0.36 -1.89 -24.30
C GLY A 179 0.35 -0.51 -24.97
N LEU A 180 0.39 0.55 -24.18
CA LEU A 180 0.42 1.94 -24.69
C LEU A 180 1.71 2.25 -25.46
N LEU A 181 2.82 1.59 -25.13
CA LEU A 181 4.10 1.75 -25.83
C LEU A 181 4.02 1.36 -27.31
N PHE A 182 3.14 0.41 -27.67
CA PHE A 182 2.94 0.01 -29.07
C PHE A 182 2.18 1.05 -29.88
N GLU A 183 1.44 1.96 -29.24
CA GLU A 183 0.65 2.99 -29.93
C GLU A 183 1.43 4.30 -30.12
N ALA A 184 2.23 4.74 -29.14
CA ALA A 184 2.99 5.97 -29.23
C ALA A 184 4.12 6.08 -28.20
N GLU A 185 3.78 6.28 -26.92
CA GLU A 185 4.70 6.53 -25.81
C GLU A 185 4.23 5.82 -24.55
N LEU A 186 5.18 5.42 -23.71
CA LEU A 186 4.89 4.77 -22.45
C LEU A 186 4.01 5.66 -21.55
N LEU A 187 2.88 5.13 -21.08
CA LEU A 187 1.90 5.82 -20.22
C LEU A 187 1.24 7.05 -20.85
N ARG A 188 1.25 7.18 -22.16
CA ARG A 188 0.47 8.18 -22.86
C ARG A 188 -0.90 7.60 -23.21
N TYR A 189 -1.90 7.96 -22.43
CA TYR A 189 -3.25 7.43 -22.60
C TYR A 189 -3.96 8.11 -23.76
N PRO A 190 -4.63 7.34 -24.66
CA PRO A 190 -5.57 7.93 -25.62
C PRO A 190 -6.71 8.63 -24.86
N PRO A 191 -7.05 9.90 -25.16
CA PRO A 191 -8.03 10.67 -24.38
C PRO A 191 -9.39 9.97 -24.22
N GLU A 192 -9.82 9.25 -25.27
CA GLU A 192 -11.10 8.53 -25.28
C GLU A 192 -11.14 7.35 -24.30
N HIS A 193 -10.01 6.74 -23.98
CA HIS A 193 -9.89 5.54 -23.14
C HIS A 193 -9.20 5.80 -21.80
N ALA A 194 -8.64 7.01 -21.62
CA ALA A 194 -7.80 7.35 -20.47
C ALA A 194 -8.50 7.07 -19.13
N GLY A 195 -9.74 7.55 -18.95
CA GLY A 195 -10.48 7.33 -17.70
C GLY A 195 -10.74 5.85 -17.39
N GLY A 196 -11.09 5.06 -18.41
CA GLY A 196 -11.32 3.62 -18.26
C GLY A 196 -10.04 2.85 -17.92
N LEU A 197 -8.92 3.17 -18.57
CA LEU A 197 -7.62 2.54 -18.31
C LEU A 197 -7.09 2.92 -16.93
N ILE A 198 -7.25 4.18 -16.51
CA ILE A 198 -6.89 4.65 -15.17
C ILE A 198 -7.71 3.90 -14.13
N LEU A 199 -9.04 3.82 -14.28
CA LEU A 199 -9.89 3.08 -13.35
C LEU A 199 -9.54 1.60 -13.27
N LEU A 200 -9.19 0.96 -14.40
CA LEU A 200 -8.75 -0.42 -14.45
C LEU A 200 -7.45 -0.63 -13.65
N ILE A 201 -6.46 0.26 -13.84
CA ILE A 201 -5.22 0.26 -13.06
C ILE A 201 -5.52 0.44 -11.58
N GLU A 202 -6.31 1.45 -11.21
CA GLU A 202 -6.67 1.73 -9.83
C GLU A 202 -7.40 0.57 -9.16
N ALA A 203 -8.28 -0.13 -9.87
CA ALA A 203 -8.98 -1.31 -9.35
C ALA A 203 -7.99 -2.45 -9.02
N GLY A 204 -7.07 -2.74 -9.94
CA GLY A 204 -6.02 -3.73 -9.69
C GLY A 204 -5.09 -3.34 -8.55
N LEU A 205 -4.68 -2.07 -8.51
CA LEU A 205 -3.84 -1.53 -7.45
C LEU A 205 -4.53 -1.54 -6.09
N THR A 206 -5.82 -1.23 -6.02
CA THR A 206 -6.60 -1.27 -4.77
C THR A 206 -6.49 -2.63 -4.08
N VAL A 207 -6.68 -3.71 -4.82
CA VAL A 207 -6.56 -5.07 -4.29
C VAL A 207 -5.12 -5.37 -3.88
N SER A 208 -4.17 -5.07 -4.75
CA SER A 208 -2.74 -5.32 -4.51
C SER A 208 -2.22 -4.55 -3.29
N ILE A 209 -2.49 -3.25 -3.20
CA ILE A 209 -2.10 -2.40 -2.06
C ILE A 209 -2.75 -2.91 -0.77
N GLY A 210 -4.04 -3.23 -0.80
CA GLY A 210 -4.76 -3.77 0.36
C GLY A 210 -4.09 -5.04 0.90
N LEU A 211 -3.74 -5.97 0.03
CA LEU A 211 -3.05 -7.20 0.38
C LEU A 211 -1.61 -6.96 0.86
N ILE A 212 -0.87 -6.07 0.21
CA ILE A 212 0.51 -5.74 0.61
C ILE A 212 0.53 -5.10 2.00
N LEU A 213 -0.29 -4.09 2.24
CA LEU A 213 -0.34 -3.39 3.53
C LEU A 213 -0.81 -4.31 4.66
N ALA A 214 -1.85 -5.12 4.42
CA ALA A 214 -2.29 -6.14 5.37
C ALA A 214 -1.15 -7.14 5.67
N GLY A 215 -0.45 -7.60 4.63
CA GLY A 215 0.68 -8.51 4.76
C GLY A 215 1.83 -7.95 5.57
N LEU A 216 2.22 -6.71 5.32
CA LEU A 216 3.26 -6.01 6.09
C LEU A 216 2.89 -5.93 7.57
N PHE A 217 1.63 -5.59 7.90
CA PHE A 217 1.16 -5.53 9.27
C PHE A 217 1.18 -6.90 9.95
N LEU A 218 0.61 -7.92 9.32
CA LEU A 218 0.46 -9.26 9.88
C LEU A 218 1.81 -9.96 10.08
N LEU A 219 2.76 -9.77 9.14
CA LEU A 219 4.11 -10.32 9.27
C LEU A 219 4.92 -9.62 10.37
N PHE A 220 4.73 -8.30 10.54
CA PHE A 220 5.40 -7.54 11.59
C PHE A 220 4.88 -7.92 12.98
N GLY A 221 3.57 -8.07 13.15
CA GLY A 221 2.94 -8.48 14.40
C GLY A 221 3.37 -9.88 14.85
N ALA A 222 3.43 -10.84 13.94
CA ALA A 222 3.87 -12.20 14.25
C ALA A 222 5.33 -12.28 14.75
N ARG A 223 6.20 -11.40 14.24
CA ARG A 223 7.61 -11.34 14.69
C ARG A 223 7.78 -10.73 16.07
N HIS A 224 6.97 -9.74 16.42
CA HIS A 224 7.03 -9.11 17.74
C HIS A 224 6.61 -10.11 18.82
N ALA A 225 5.54 -10.86 18.58
CA ALA A 225 5.10 -11.91 19.49
C ALA A 225 6.17 -12.99 19.68
N ALA A 226 6.82 -13.45 18.62
CA ALA A 226 7.89 -14.45 18.73
C ALA A 226 9.14 -13.94 19.47
N ALA A 227 9.47 -12.65 19.34
CA ALA A 227 10.63 -12.05 20.03
C ALA A 227 10.36 -11.81 21.52
N GLU A 228 9.12 -11.63 21.93
CA GLU A 228 8.72 -11.50 23.35
C GLU A 228 8.72 -12.86 24.08
N GLU A 229 8.51 -13.97 23.38
CA GLU A 229 8.59 -15.31 23.94
C GLU A 229 10.04 -15.80 24.17
N GLU A 230 11.04 -15.20 23.51
CA GLU A 230 12.46 -15.54 23.66
C GLU A 230 13.16 -14.73 24.78
N THR A 231 12.51 -13.77 25.41
CA THR A 231 13.07 -12.91 26.48
C THR A 231 12.50 -13.22 27.85
#